data_9b0311a5bafadb0344b95cba2f0a1cf0
#
_entry.id   9b0311a5bafadb0344b95cba2f0a1cf0
#
_cell.length_a   1.000
_cell.length_b   1.000
_cell.length_c   1.000
_cell.angle_alpha   90.00
_cell.angle_beta   90.00
_cell.angle_gamma   90.00
#
_symmetry.space_group_name_H-M   'P 1'
#
loop_
_entity.id
_entity.type
_entity.pdbx_description
1 polymer ?
#
loop_
_entity_poly.entity_id
_entity_poly.type
_entity_poly.pdbx_seq_one_letter_code
_entity_poly.pdbx_strand_id
1 'polypeptide(L)'
;MINDQGKSRQIDHIAITEYGVFVIETKNYSGTIYGKEKSTEWKQYLHRQSYSFKNPIHQNYGHTQIVKQVIDNEEILVEPIVVFLNRCKLKVQTKSKVLYDTQLVRYIISKQQILTEDKINEIYNLIIENRITSKETIKQHNSNVKQYIEYKNKIADAGECPRCGAKLILRNGKNGKFYGCSNYPKCRYTKEV
;
A
#
# COMPACT_ATOMS: atom_id res chain seq x y z
N MET A 1 5.63 -5.83 11.98
CA MET A 1 6.46 -4.93 11.14
C MET A 1 7.77 -5.63 10.87
N ILE A 2 8.34 -5.48 9.69
CA ILE A 2 9.64 -6.03 9.32
C ILE A 2 10.63 -4.89 9.12
N ASN A 3 11.92 -5.10 9.47
CA ASN A 3 12.95 -4.07 9.37
C ASN A 3 13.43 -3.95 7.91
N ASP A 4 13.51 -2.71 7.41
CA ASP A 4 14.10 -2.36 6.13
C ASP A 4 15.14 -1.25 6.38
N GLN A 5 16.40 -1.62 6.58
CA GLN A 5 17.54 -0.68 6.79
C GLN A 5 17.21 0.46 7.78
N GLY A 6 16.60 0.14 8.93
CA GLY A 6 16.20 1.08 9.96
C GLY A 6 14.83 1.74 9.74
N LYS A 7 14.12 1.42 8.65
CA LYS A 7 12.72 1.83 8.44
C LYS A 7 11.81 0.65 8.68
N SER A 8 10.91 0.75 9.65
CA SER A 8 9.89 -0.26 9.87
C SER A 8 8.73 -0.10 8.87
N ARG A 9 8.32 -1.22 8.24
CA ARG A 9 7.12 -1.26 7.40
C ARG A 9 6.11 -2.23 7.99
N GLN A 10 4.87 -1.82 7.97
CA GLN A 10 3.76 -2.67 8.34
C GLN A 10 3.31 -3.42 7.09
N ILE A 11 3.35 -4.75 7.15
CA ILE A 11 2.79 -5.65 6.15
C ILE A 11 1.49 -6.19 6.74
N ASP A 12 0.41 -6.15 5.97
CA ASP A 12 -0.90 -6.57 6.46
C ASP A 12 -0.91 -8.09 6.73
N HIS A 13 -0.57 -8.90 5.71
CA HIS A 13 -0.51 -10.35 5.85
C HIS A 13 0.60 -10.95 5.00
N ILE A 14 1.20 -12.03 5.49
CA ILE A 14 2.08 -12.92 4.75
C ILE A 14 1.50 -14.33 4.88
N ALA A 15 1.12 -14.94 3.76
CA ALA A 15 0.71 -16.34 3.73
C ALA A 15 1.87 -17.19 3.21
N ILE A 16 2.34 -18.13 4.02
CA ILE A 16 3.37 -19.11 3.68
C ILE A 16 2.64 -20.44 3.48
N THR A 17 2.73 -20.98 2.29
CA THR A 17 1.97 -22.16 1.89
C THR A 17 2.85 -23.08 1.04
N GLU A 18 2.40 -24.29 0.79
CA GLU A 18 3.04 -25.23 -0.14
C GLU A 18 3.15 -24.69 -1.57
N TYR A 19 2.35 -23.67 -1.92
CA TYR A 19 2.33 -23.03 -3.25
C TYR A 19 3.27 -21.82 -3.37
N GLY A 20 3.91 -21.40 -2.27
CA GLY A 20 4.81 -20.26 -2.20
C GLY A 20 4.46 -19.29 -1.06
N VAL A 21 5.10 -18.13 -1.09
CA VAL A 21 4.89 -17.04 -0.13
C VAL A 21 4.12 -15.92 -0.80
N PHE A 22 3.00 -15.50 -0.20
CA PHE A 22 2.16 -14.44 -0.73
C PHE A 22 2.14 -13.26 0.22
N VAL A 23 2.55 -12.09 -0.28
CA VAL A 23 2.50 -10.83 0.46
C VAL A 23 1.19 -10.13 0.09
N ILE A 24 0.30 -9.98 1.06
CA ILE A 24 -1.08 -9.58 0.82
C ILE A 24 -1.32 -8.19 1.43
N GLU A 25 -1.70 -7.25 0.59
CA GLU A 25 -2.18 -5.91 0.98
C GLU A 25 -3.71 -5.89 0.90
N THR A 26 -4.35 -5.60 2.02
CA THR A 26 -5.82 -5.64 2.13
C THR A 26 -6.43 -4.24 2.06
N LYS A 27 -7.49 -4.08 1.29
CA LYS A 27 -8.23 -2.82 1.15
C LYS A 27 -9.72 -3.03 1.44
N ASN A 28 -10.22 -2.35 2.47
CA ASN A 28 -11.64 -2.36 2.84
C ASN A 28 -12.32 -1.06 2.37
N TYR A 29 -12.55 -0.96 1.06
CA TYR A 29 -13.24 0.17 0.44
C TYR A 29 -14.64 -0.25 -0.04
N SER A 30 -15.56 0.72 -0.10
CA SER A 30 -16.88 0.61 -0.71
C SER A 30 -16.99 1.47 -1.98
N GLY A 31 -18.07 1.36 -2.74
CA GLY A 31 -18.29 2.12 -3.98
C GLY A 31 -17.51 1.57 -5.16
N THR A 32 -17.05 2.44 -6.06
CA THR A 32 -16.31 2.01 -7.26
C THR A 32 -14.86 2.47 -7.19
N ILE A 33 -13.95 1.55 -7.41
CA ILE A 33 -12.50 1.77 -7.40
C ILE A 33 -11.99 1.82 -8.84
N TYR A 34 -11.32 2.91 -9.19
CA TYR A 34 -10.62 3.07 -10.47
C TYR A 34 -9.12 3.14 -10.24
N GLY A 35 -8.37 2.38 -11.03
CA GLY A 35 -6.92 2.38 -10.93
C GLY A 35 -6.22 1.87 -12.18
N LYS A 36 -4.98 2.29 -12.37
CA LYS A 36 -4.07 1.77 -13.39
C LYS A 36 -2.77 1.35 -12.73
N GLU A 37 -2.10 0.36 -13.32
CA GLU A 37 -0.81 -0.18 -12.85
C GLU A 37 0.18 0.92 -12.48
N LYS A 38 0.44 1.84 -13.42
CA LYS A 38 1.50 2.85 -13.32
C LYS A 38 1.08 4.15 -12.61
N SER A 39 -0.19 4.30 -12.24
CA SER A 39 -0.66 5.51 -11.55
C SER A 39 -0.12 5.55 -10.13
N THR A 40 0.32 6.70 -9.64
CA THR A 40 0.75 6.87 -8.24
C THR A 40 -0.40 6.75 -7.25
N GLU A 41 -1.60 7.08 -7.68
CA GLU A 41 -2.82 7.06 -6.88
C GLU A 41 -3.96 6.40 -7.64
N TRP A 42 -4.84 5.74 -6.90
CA TRP A 42 -6.12 5.23 -7.35
C TRP A 42 -7.25 6.09 -6.80
N LYS A 43 -8.45 5.94 -7.36
CA LYS A 43 -9.64 6.72 -6.95
C LYS A 43 -10.75 5.81 -6.49
N GLN A 44 -11.37 6.19 -5.36
CA GLN A 44 -12.63 5.65 -4.89
C GLN A 44 -13.75 6.66 -5.24
N TYR A 45 -14.84 6.17 -5.80
CA TYR A 45 -16.08 6.93 -6.01
C TYR A 45 -17.15 6.39 -5.08
N LEU A 46 -17.64 7.25 -4.19
CA LEU A 46 -18.65 6.92 -3.19
C LEU A 46 -19.61 8.10 -3.03
N HIS A 47 -20.92 7.86 -3.13
CA HIS A 47 -22.00 8.87 -2.94
C HIS A 47 -21.73 10.21 -3.68
N ARG A 48 -21.37 10.15 -4.97
CA ARG A 48 -21.05 11.32 -5.83
C ARG A 48 -19.74 12.05 -5.48
N GLN A 49 -18.98 11.58 -4.51
CA GLN A 49 -17.68 12.10 -4.14
C GLN A 49 -16.57 11.19 -4.66
N SER A 50 -15.37 11.74 -4.82
CA SER A 50 -14.19 10.97 -5.21
C SER A 50 -13.05 11.21 -4.23
N TYR A 51 -12.44 10.12 -3.78
CA TYR A 51 -11.31 10.12 -2.87
C TYR A 51 -10.10 9.49 -3.57
N SER A 52 -8.92 10.10 -3.41
CA SER A 52 -7.67 9.52 -3.90
C SER A 52 -6.95 8.79 -2.79
N PHE A 53 -6.36 7.65 -3.12
CA PHE A 53 -5.51 6.89 -2.21
C PHE A 53 -4.28 6.35 -2.97
N LYS A 54 -3.21 6.03 -2.22
CA LYS A 54 -1.97 5.50 -2.81
C LYS A 54 -2.27 4.22 -3.58
N ASN A 55 -1.59 4.03 -4.72
CA ASN A 55 -1.67 2.80 -5.48
C ASN A 55 -1.23 1.60 -4.61
N PRO A 56 -2.14 0.65 -4.31
CA PRO A 56 -1.83 -0.47 -3.43
C PRO A 56 -0.84 -1.47 -4.05
N ILE A 57 -0.71 -1.50 -5.39
CA ILE A 57 0.29 -2.32 -6.08
C ILE A 57 1.69 -1.81 -5.74
N HIS A 58 1.92 -0.49 -5.81
CA HIS A 58 3.22 0.10 -5.48
C HIS A 58 3.54 -0.03 -3.98
N GLN A 59 2.52 0.06 -3.13
CA GLN A 59 2.66 -0.17 -1.70
C GLN A 59 3.12 -1.60 -1.43
N ASN A 60 2.40 -2.58 -1.97
CA ASN A 60 2.67 -4.00 -1.76
C ASN A 60 3.96 -4.47 -2.44
N TYR A 61 4.34 -3.87 -3.56
CA TYR A 61 5.65 -4.14 -4.17
C TYR A 61 6.79 -3.86 -3.19
N GLY A 62 6.76 -2.70 -2.49
CA GLY A 62 7.74 -2.38 -1.46
C GLY A 62 7.76 -3.39 -0.30
N HIS A 63 6.59 -3.88 0.14
CA HIS A 63 6.47 -4.92 1.16
C HIS A 63 7.07 -6.25 0.68
N THR A 64 6.81 -6.62 -0.58
CA THR A 64 7.31 -7.85 -1.19
C THR A 64 8.83 -7.86 -1.30
N GLN A 65 9.46 -6.71 -1.64
CA GLN A 65 10.93 -6.64 -1.69
C GLN A 65 11.56 -6.92 -0.32
N ILE A 66 10.98 -6.43 0.77
CA ILE A 66 11.47 -6.71 2.12
C ILE A 66 11.36 -8.20 2.45
N VAL A 67 10.22 -8.83 2.13
CA VAL A 67 10.03 -10.27 2.38
C VAL A 67 11.03 -11.09 1.56
N LYS A 68 11.29 -10.72 0.31
CA LYS A 68 12.32 -11.36 -0.52
C LYS A 68 13.72 -11.22 0.08
N GLN A 69 14.08 -10.04 0.59
CA GLN A 69 15.36 -9.81 1.26
C GLN A 69 15.53 -10.66 2.53
N VAL A 70 14.44 -10.84 3.31
CA VAL A 70 14.46 -11.66 4.52
C VAL A 70 14.61 -13.15 4.20
N ILE A 71 13.93 -13.62 3.14
CA ILE A 71 14.01 -15.03 2.71
C ILE A 71 15.36 -15.32 2.03
N ASP A 72 15.93 -14.33 1.33
CA ASP A 72 17.21 -14.37 0.61
C ASP A 72 17.41 -15.64 -0.24
N ASN A 73 16.34 -16.07 -0.93
CA ASN A 73 16.33 -17.21 -1.82
C ASN A 73 15.45 -16.94 -3.04
N GLU A 74 16.08 -16.80 -4.21
CA GLU A 74 15.39 -16.45 -5.48
C GLU A 74 14.54 -17.61 -6.04
N GLU A 75 14.77 -18.85 -5.63
CA GLU A 75 13.98 -20.00 -6.05
C GLU A 75 12.59 -20.03 -5.39
N ILE A 76 12.44 -19.33 -4.28
CA ILE A 76 11.16 -19.26 -3.56
C ILE A 76 10.25 -18.24 -4.23
N LEU A 77 9.09 -18.69 -4.69
CA LEU A 77 8.04 -17.80 -5.20
C LEU A 77 7.56 -16.87 -4.08
N VAL A 78 7.82 -15.57 -4.21
CA VAL A 78 7.25 -14.52 -3.35
C VAL A 78 6.41 -13.59 -4.22
N GLU A 79 5.08 -13.72 -4.13
CA GLU A 79 4.12 -13.03 -5.01
C GLU A 79 3.31 -11.97 -4.26
N PRO A 80 3.26 -10.70 -4.75
CA PRO A 80 2.39 -9.67 -4.21
C PRO A 80 0.94 -9.87 -4.66
N ILE A 81 -0.01 -9.78 -3.74
CA ILE A 81 -1.45 -9.80 -4.02
C ILE A 81 -2.13 -8.61 -3.34
N VAL A 82 -2.90 -7.85 -4.08
CA VAL A 82 -3.79 -6.83 -3.51
C VAL A 82 -5.20 -7.40 -3.42
N VAL A 83 -5.78 -7.36 -2.22
CA VAL A 83 -7.10 -7.92 -1.94
C VAL A 83 -8.06 -6.81 -1.55
N PHE A 84 -9.16 -6.71 -2.27
CA PHE A 84 -10.28 -5.86 -1.90
C PHE A 84 -11.41 -6.72 -1.31
N LEU A 85 -11.99 -6.25 -0.21
CA LEU A 85 -13.21 -6.86 0.30
C LEU A 85 -14.35 -6.68 -0.71
N ASN A 86 -15.23 -7.68 -0.82
CA ASN A 86 -16.34 -7.70 -1.79
C ASN A 86 -17.46 -6.69 -1.45
N ARG A 87 -17.06 -5.44 -1.15
CA ARG A 87 -17.93 -4.28 -0.87
C ARG A 87 -17.80 -3.17 -1.91
N CYS A 88 -16.88 -3.33 -2.86
CA CYS A 88 -16.62 -2.35 -3.91
C CYS A 88 -16.69 -2.99 -5.29
N LYS A 89 -16.87 -2.15 -6.31
CA LYS A 89 -16.77 -2.55 -7.71
C LYS A 89 -15.38 -2.15 -8.23
N LEU A 90 -14.58 -3.13 -8.64
CA LEU A 90 -13.27 -2.87 -9.22
C LEU A 90 -13.37 -2.53 -10.71
N LYS A 91 -12.81 -1.38 -11.10
CA LYS A 91 -12.58 -0.96 -12.48
C LYS A 91 -11.10 -0.59 -12.64
N VAL A 92 -10.25 -1.62 -12.54
CA VAL A 92 -8.79 -1.48 -12.56
C VAL A 92 -8.18 -2.07 -13.83
N GLN A 93 -7.12 -1.44 -14.33
CA GLN A 93 -6.35 -1.88 -15.49
C GLN A 93 -4.93 -2.21 -15.01
N THR A 94 -4.67 -3.50 -14.78
CA THR A 94 -3.40 -3.97 -14.20
C THR A 94 -3.06 -5.38 -14.66
N LYS A 95 -1.75 -5.68 -14.74
CA LYS A 95 -1.20 -7.03 -14.87
C LYS A 95 -0.92 -7.65 -13.50
N SER A 96 -0.73 -6.83 -12.46
CA SER A 96 -0.55 -7.27 -11.08
C SER A 96 -1.81 -7.92 -10.54
N LYS A 97 -1.67 -8.80 -9.56
CA LYS A 97 -2.79 -9.52 -8.96
C LYS A 97 -3.58 -8.61 -8.03
N VAL A 98 -4.78 -8.27 -8.48
CA VAL A 98 -5.78 -7.55 -7.72
C VAL A 98 -7.04 -8.39 -7.71
N LEU A 99 -7.44 -8.86 -6.54
CA LEU A 99 -8.49 -9.86 -6.36
C LEU A 99 -9.54 -9.36 -5.35
N TYR A 100 -10.71 -9.97 -5.38
CA TYR A 100 -11.61 -9.95 -4.24
C TYR A 100 -11.20 -10.99 -3.20
N ASP A 101 -11.53 -10.76 -1.94
CA ASP A 101 -11.31 -11.69 -0.82
C ASP A 101 -11.82 -13.10 -1.11
N THR A 102 -12.99 -13.21 -1.72
CA THR A 102 -13.61 -14.48 -2.15
C THR A 102 -12.79 -15.26 -3.19
N GLN A 103 -11.85 -14.61 -3.87
CA GLN A 103 -11.03 -15.23 -4.94
C GLN A 103 -9.65 -15.67 -4.42
N LEU A 104 -9.20 -15.15 -3.27
CA LEU A 104 -7.83 -15.29 -2.78
C LEU A 104 -7.42 -16.77 -2.62
N VAL A 105 -8.20 -17.55 -1.89
CA VAL A 105 -7.87 -18.95 -1.61
C VAL A 105 -7.79 -19.76 -2.92
N ARG A 106 -8.81 -19.60 -3.79
CA ARG A 106 -8.82 -20.30 -5.10
C ARG A 106 -7.60 -19.92 -5.94
N TYR A 107 -7.17 -18.68 -5.88
CA TYR A 107 -5.98 -18.21 -6.60
C TYR A 107 -4.71 -18.88 -6.05
N ILE A 108 -4.53 -18.92 -4.74
CA ILE A 108 -3.34 -19.52 -4.11
C ILE A 108 -3.26 -21.04 -4.46
N ILE A 109 -4.34 -21.78 -4.24
CA ILE A 109 -4.36 -23.23 -4.50
C ILE A 109 -4.32 -23.61 -6.00
N SER A 110 -4.50 -22.63 -6.91
CA SER A 110 -4.32 -22.88 -8.36
C SER A 110 -2.86 -22.90 -8.79
N LYS A 111 -1.93 -22.59 -7.90
CA LYS A 111 -0.48 -22.66 -8.18
C LYS A 111 0.05 -24.07 -8.01
N GLN A 112 1.20 -24.32 -8.59
CA GLN A 112 1.92 -25.57 -8.35
C GLN A 112 2.48 -25.61 -6.94
N GLN A 113 2.43 -26.77 -6.30
CA GLN A 113 3.11 -27.01 -5.03
C GLN A 113 4.62 -27.05 -5.26
N ILE A 114 5.35 -26.19 -4.57
CA ILE A 114 6.80 -26.00 -4.73
C ILE A 114 7.55 -26.04 -3.40
N LEU A 115 6.87 -25.93 -2.25
CA LEU A 115 7.49 -25.91 -0.93
C LEU A 115 7.09 -27.14 -0.13
N THR A 116 8.08 -27.75 0.53
CA THR A 116 7.87 -28.80 1.54
C THR A 116 7.51 -28.17 2.88
N GLU A 117 6.97 -28.98 3.81
CA GLU A 117 6.64 -28.53 5.17
C GLU A 117 7.87 -27.99 5.92
N ASP A 118 9.03 -28.64 5.78
CA ASP A 118 10.29 -28.18 6.38
C ASP A 118 10.68 -26.80 5.87
N LYS A 119 10.51 -26.57 4.55
CA LYS A 119 10.83 -25.27 3.95
C LYS A 119 9.85 -24.17 4.37
N ILE A 120 8.57 -24.50 4.55
CA ILE A 120 7.56 -23.60 5.10
C ILE A 120 7.95 -23.18 6.52
N ASN A 121 8.37 -24.13 7.37
CA ASN A 121 8.80 -23.85 8.74
C ASN A 121 10.08 -23.01 8.79
N GLU A 122 11.05 -23.29 7.91
CA GLU A 122 12.27 -22.48 7.77
C GLU A 122 11.92 -21.02 7.44
N ILE A 123 11.10 -20.80 6.41
CA ILE A 123 10.67 -19.47 5.97
C ILE A 123 9.90 -18.75 7.09
N TYR A 124 9.01 -19.46 7.79
CA TYR A 124 8.26 -18.92 8.91
C TYR A 124 9.20 -18.40 10.01
N ASN A 125 10.20 -19.20 10.40
CA ASN A 125 11.17 -18.83 11.43
C ASN A 125 11.99 -17.59 10.99
N LEU A 126 12.48 -17.55 9.74
CA LEU A 126 13.16 -16.38 9.20
C LEU A 126 12.34 -15.09 9.29
N ILE A 127 11.04 -15.17 8.96
CA ILE A 127 10.14 -14.01 9.02
C ILE A 127 9.88 -13.60 10.47
N ILE A 128 9.71 -14.55 11.39
CA ILE A 128 9.47 -14.26 12.82
C ILE A 128 10.70 -13.64 13.47
N GLU A 129 11.90 -14.15 13.19
CA GLU A 129 13.16 -13.61 13.72
C GLU A 129 13.41 -12.17 13.26
N ASN A 130 13.03 -11.84 12.02
CA ASN A 130 13.15 -10.48 11.48
C ASN A 130 11.94 -9.58 11.83
N ARG A 131 10.97 -10.09 12.61
CA ARG A 131 9.79 -9.33 13.03
C ARG A 131 10.12 -8.36 14.14
N ILE A 132 9.80 -7.09 13.92
CA ILE A 132 9.88 -6.07 14.98
C ILE A 132 8.63 -6.20 15.87
N THR A 133 8.80 -6.65 17.11
CA THR A 133 7.72 -6.86 18.10
C THR A 133 7.77 -5.88 19.26
N SER A 134 8.85 -5.11 19.39
CA SER A 134 9.02 -4.15 20.49
C SER A 134 7.91 -3.08 20.46
N LYS A 135 7.20 -2.93 21.57
CA LYS A 135 6.18 -1.88 21.77
C LYS A 135 6.78 -0.48 21.56
N GLU A 136 8.06 -0.30 21.90
CA GLU A 136 8.79 0.95 21.73
C GLU A 136 9.01 1.26 20.24
N THR A 137 9.41 0.28 19.44
CA THR A 137 9.60 0.46 17.99
C THR A 137 8.27 0.75 17.28
N ILE A 138 7.17 0.11 17.71
CA ILE A 138 5.82 0.40 17.20
C ILE A 138 5.41 1.84 17.58
N LYS A 139 5.65 2.25 18.82
CA LYS A 139 5.38 3.60 19.31
C LYS A 139 6.21 4.65 18.57
N GLN A 140 7.50 4.36 18.34
CA GLN A 140 8.41 5.21 17.55
C GLN A 140 7.93 5.35 16.11
N HIS A 141 7.53 4.25 15.46
CA HIS A 141 6.98 4.27 14.10
C HIS A 141 5.72 5.15 14.02
N ASN A 142 4.78 4.96 14.93
CA ASN A 142 3.54 5.75 14.97
C ASN A 142 3.84 7.23 15.23
N SER A 143 4.80 7.54 16.11
CA SER A 143 5.27 8.91 16.37
C SER A 143 5.87 9.54 15.11
N ASN A 144 6.74 8.81 14.40
CA ASN A 144 7.37 9.30 13.17
C ASN A 144 6.33 9.56 12.06
N VAL A 145 5.33 8.68 11.92
CA VAL A 145 4.23 8.88 10.97
C VAL A 145 3.42 10.12 11.33
N LYS A 146 3.10 10.31 12.62
CA LYS A 146 2.38 11.50 13.11
C LYS A 146 3.16 12.78 12.84
N GLN A 147 4.44 12.82 13.19
CA GLN A 147 5.34 13.96 12.92
C GLN A 147 5.44 14.29 11.43
N TYR A 148 5.50 13.25 10.56
CA TYR A 148 5.53 13.45 9.12
C TYR A 148 4.23 14.06 8.58
N ILE A 149 3.07 13.64 9.09
CA ILE A 149 1.77 14.23 8.73
C ILE A 149 1.69 15.69 9.21
N GLU A 150 2.09 15.96 10.46
CA GLU A 150 2.12 17.30 11.02
C GLU A 150 3.06 18.24 10.25
N TYR A 151 4.24 17.75 9.87
CA TYR A 151 5.18 18.48 9.03
C TYR A 151 4.58 18.85 7.67
N LYS A 152 3.92 17.88 7.01
CA LYS A 152 3.22 18.15 5.74
C LYS A 152 2.08 19.15 5.88
N ASN A 153 1.32 19.06 6.95
CA ASN A 153 0.25 20.00 7.21
C ASN A 153 0.81 21.42 7.42
N LYS A 154 1.87 21.58 8.20
CA LYS A 154 2.54 22.88 8.43
C LYS A 154 3.02 23.52 7.12
N ILE A 155 3.63 22.76 6.22
CA ILE A 155 4.03 23.25 4.90
C ILE A 155 2.81 23.71 4.09
N ALA A 156 1.76 22.91 4.08
CA ALA A 156 0.54 23.25 3.35
C ALA A 156 -0.20 24.45 3.95
N ASP A 157 -0.16 24.65 5.29
CA ASP A 157 -0.71 25.80 5.99
C ASP A 157 0.10 27.07 5.70
N ALA A 158 1.40 26.95 5.49
CA ALA A 158 2.27 28.03 5.02
C ALA A 158 2.07 28.39 3.52
N GLY A 159 1.13 27.74 2.84
CA GLY A 159 0.81 27.99 1.42
C GLY A 159 1.76 27.31 0.44
N GLU A 160 2.57 26.37 0.90
CA GLU A 160 3.48 25.60 0.06
C GLU A 160 2.99 24.17 -0.19
N CYS A 161 3.29 23.62 -1.34
CA CYS A 161 2.92 22.25 -1.68
C CYS A 161 3.87 21.24 -1.01
N PRO A 162 3.41 20.38 -0.09
CA PRO A 162 4.27 19.42 0.60
C PRO A 162 4.77 18.28 -0.30
N ARG A 163 4.40 18.27 -1.58
CA ARG A 163 4.86 17.28 -2.58
C ARG A 163 5.98 17.81 -3.46
N CYS A 164 5.99 19.09 -3.82
CA CYS A 164 6.94 19.65 -4.80
C CYS A 164 7.45 21.07 -4.44
N GLY A 165 7.10 21.62 -3.27
CA GLY A 165 7.55 22.95 -2.82
C GLY A 165 6.88 24.14 -3.52
N ALA A 166 6.11 23.95 -4.59
CA ALA A 166 5.46 25.05 -5.29
C ALA A 166 4.31 25.64 -4.47
N LYS A 167 3.92 26.88 -4.75
CA LYS A 167 2.83 27.57 -4.04
C LYS A 167 1.50 26.84 -4.17
N LEU A 168 0.71 26.87 -3.11
CA LEU A 168 -0.70 26.47 -3.13
C LEU A 168 -1.55 27.71 -3.48
N ILE A 169 -2.43 27.55 -4.47
CA ILE A 169 -3.33 28.61 -4.91
C ILE A 169 -4.78 28.18 -4.73
N LEU A 170 -5.62 29.11 -4.28
CA LEU A 170 -7.04 28.88 -4.12
C LEU A 170 -7.70 28.69 -5.49
N ARG A 171 -8.46 27.62 -5.64
CA ARG A 171 -9.19 27.26 -6.87
C ARG A 171 -10.65 26.98 -6.55
N ASN A 172 -11.51 27.22 -7.53
CA ASN A 172 -12.93 26.82 -7.45
C ASN A 172 -13.07 25.46 -8.13
N GLY A 173 -13.56 24.49 -7.39
CA GLY A 173 -13.91 23.15 -7.88
C GLY A 173 -15.42 22.93 -7.92
N LYS A 174 -15.83 21.79 -8.47
CA LYS A 174 -17.24 21.39 -8.54
C LYS A 174 -17.90 21.27 -7.16
N ASN A 175 -17.12 20.95 -6.13
CA ASN A 175 -17.59 20.70 -4.76
C ASN A 175 -17.23 21.84 -3.79
N GLY A 176 -16.78 23.00 -4.29
CA GLY A 176 -16.36 24.12 -3.46
C GLY A 176 -14.92 24.57 -3.70
N LYS A 177 -14.45 25.48 -2.85
CA LYS A 177 -13.08 26.01 -2.91
C LYS A 177 -12.09 24.99 -2.34
N PHE A 178 -10.89 24.95 -2.92
CA PHE A 178 -9.78 24.12 -2.45
C PHE A 178 -8.45 24.77 -2.81
N TYR A 179 -7.40 24.46 -2.07
CA TYR A 179 -6.04 24.83 -2.44
C TYR A 179 -5.44 23.77 -3.37
N GLY A 180 -4.97 24.18 -4.54
CA GLY A 180 -4.31 23.33 -5.52
C GLY A 180 -2.88 23.77 -5.78
N CYS A 181 -1.98 22.81 -6.05
CA CYS A 181 -0.60 23.13 -6.40
C CYS A 181 -0.53 23.98 -7.68
N SER A 182 0.29 25.05 -7.67
CA SER A 182 0.51 25.90 -8.83
C SER A 182 1.22 25.15 -9.98
N ASN A 183 1.94 24.08 -9.67
CA ASN A 183 2.65 23.25 -10.65
C ASN A 183 1.74 22.19 -11.33
N TYR A 184 0.43 22.38 -11.29
CA TYR A 184 -0.51 21.53 -12.03
C TYR A 184 -0.29 21.74 -13.55
N PRO A 185 -0.32 20.68 -14.40
CA PRO A 185 -0.73 19.30 -14.11
C PRO A 185 0.40 18.35 -13.64
N LYS A 186 1.65 18.83 -13.55
CA LYS A 186 2.80 18.02 -13.11
C LYS A 186 2.66 17.57 -11.67
N CYS A 187 2.17 18.45 -10.79
CA CYS A 187 1.82 18.12 -9.40
C CYS A 187 0.32 18.30 -9.18
N ARG A 188 -0.34 17.27 -8.69
CA ARG A 188 -1.80 17.24 -8.47
C ARG A 188 -2.18 17.28 -6.99
N TYR A 189 -1.32 17.85 -6.14
CA TYR A 189 -1.62 17.99 -4.74
C TYR A 189 -2.77 18.99 -4.55
N THR A 190 -3.72 18.61 -3.68
CA THR A 190 -4.85 19.47 -3.27
C THR A 190 -5.02 19.39 -1.75
N LYS A 191 -5.53 20.48 -1.15
CA LYS A 191 -5.93 20.59 0.25
C LYS A 191 -7.28 21.27 0.31
N GLU A 192 -8.17 20.77 1.14
CA GLU A 192 -9.46 21.41 1.42
C GLU A 192 -9.25 22.75 2.17
N VAL A 193 -10.18 23.68 2.01
CA VAL A 193 -10.15 24.99 2.66
C VAL A 193 -10.62 24.85 4.10
#